data_f6b52f576d89f51e178a1fc9e1039bee
#
_entry.id   f6b52f576d89f51e178a1fc9e1039bee
#
_cell.length_a   1.000
_cell.length_b   1.000
_cell.length_c   1.000
_cell.angle_alpha   90.00
_cell.angle_beta   90.00
_cell.angle_gamma   90.00
#
_symmetry.space_group_name_H-M   'P 1'
#
loop_
_entity.id
_entity.type
_entity.pdbx_description
1 polymer ?
#
loop_
_entity_poly.entity_id
_entity_poly.type
_entity_poly.pdbx_seq_one_letter_code
_entity_poly.pdbx_strand_id
1 'polypeptide(L)'
;MDLLNNLLIGFQSAVTLTNLLYCFVGVSLGTLVGVLPGMGPVATVAMLLPITYALDPSSALIMLAGIYYGAQYGGSTTAILVNIPGEAAAVVTCLDGHKLAKLGRAGAALGVAAFGSFIAGCFATVLIAAFAEPLTLVAFEFGPREYFSLMVLGLVGAVVLASGSLLKAIGMIFISILLGCVGMDVNSGALRYVFGVDELMDGLDFVALSMGVYGFAEIIRNLDAAGSREAVPAAVGKVLPSAKDLKESAGAISRGTILGSLLGILPGGGALLSSFASYTLEKKLAGKNARPPFGEGNIRGVAGPESANNAGAQTSFIPMLTLGIPSNAVMALMIGALMLHDIAPGPQVMTTNPSLFWGLIVSMWIGNVFLVILNIPLIGLWVKLLRVPYRLLYPAILVFCTIGVYSINNNPFDIWITIGFGIFGWIVNKLGCECAPLILGFILGPMLEENMRRALLLSRGDLTTFVTGPISGSLLAVSAVLLLLAILPSVRSGREKAFVED
;
A
#
# COMPACT_ATOMS: atom_id res chain seq x y z
N MET A 1 -22.45 -14.42 13.68
CA MET A 1 -22.92 -15.06 12.43
C MET A 1 -21.87 -16.07 12.00
N ASP A 2 -22.25 -17.21 11.41
CA ASP A 2 -21.26 -18.15 10.90
C ASP A 2 -20.45 -17.53 9.75
N LEU A 3 -19.15 -17.80 9.68
CA LEU A 3 -18.24 -17.35 8.62
C LEU A 3 -18.84 -17.61 7.23
N LEU A 4 -19.55 -18.72 7.05
CA LEU A 4 -20.21 -19.08 5.79
C LEU A 4 -21.30 -18.08 5.40
N ASN A 5 -22.13 -17.65 6.35
CA ASN A 5 -23.17 -16.64 6.11
C ASN A 5 -22.56 -15.27 5.78
N ASN A 6 -21.48 -14.91 6.46
CA ASN A 6 -20.73 -13.69 6.20
C ASN A 6 -20.13 -13.68 4.79
N LEU A 7 -19.51 -14.79 4.38
CA LEU A 7 -19.00 -14.95 3.02
C LEU A 7 -20.12 -14.93 1.98
N LEU A 8 -21.31 -15.46 2.29
CA LEU A 8 -22.46 -15.41 1.39
C LEU A 8 -22.92 -13.95 1.18
N ILE A 9 -22.99 -13.13 2.25
CA ILE A 9 -23.28 -11.69 2.15
C ILE A 9 -22.23 -11.01 1.27
N GLY A 10 -20.96 -11.31 1.50
CA GLY A 10 -19.86 -10.79 0.71
C GLY A 10 -19.97 -11.17 -0.76
N PHE A 11 -20.29 -12.42 -1.04
CA PHE A 11 -20.48 -12.91 -2.40
C PHE A 11 -21.64 -12.22 -3.10
N GLN A 12 -22.79 -12.09 -2.44
CA GLN A 12 -23.97 -11.37 -2.99
C GLN A 12 -23.63 -9.91 -3.32
N SER A 13 -22.82 -9.26 -2.49
CA SER A 13 -22.36 -7.88 -2.75
C SER A 13 -21.35 -7.84 -3.91
N ALA A 14 -20.31 -8.67 -3.87
CA ALA A 14 -19.20 -8.62 -4.82
C ALA A 14 -19.57 -9.02 -6.25
N VAL A 15 -20.56 -9.94 -6.45
CA VAL A 15 -20.96 -10.43 -7.78
C VAL A 15 -22.04 -9.59 -8.44
N THR A 16 -22.49 -8.49 -7.83
CA THR A 16 -23.36 -7.55 -8.54
C THR A 16 -22.66 -7.05 -9.80
N LEU A 17 -23.40 -6.81 -10.88
CA LEU A 17 -22.82 -6.36 -12.14
C LEU A 17 -22.00 -5.08 -11.97
N THR A 18 -22.46 -4.17 -11.11
CA THR A 18 -21.79 -2.92 -10.77
C THR A 18 -20.44 -3.17 -10.09
N ASN A 19 -20.41 -4.01 -9.05
CA ASN A 19 -19.18 -4.30 -8.31
C ASN A 19 -18.19 -5.13 -9.12
N LEU A 20 -18.68 -6.07 -9.97
CA LEU A 20 -17.84 -6.77 -10.93
C LEU A 20 -17.20 -5.82 -11.94
N LEU A 21 -17.97 -4.85 -12.45
CA LEU A 21 -17.47 -3.83 -13.36
C LEU A 21 -16.39 -2.97 -12.69
N TYR A 22 -16.65 -2.45 -11.48
CA TYR A 22 -15.67 -1.62 -10.76
C TYR A 22 -14.45 -2.43 -10.30
N CYS A 23 -14.61 -3.69 -9.93
CA CYS A 23 -13.48 -4.59 -9.68
C CYS A 23 -12.62 -4.74 -10.96
N PHE A 24 -13.23 -5.03 -12.10
CA PHE A 24 -12.54 -5.16 -13.38
C PHE A 24 -11.86 -3.85 -13.81
N VAL A 25 -12.54 -2.72 -13.69
CA VAL A 25 -11.98 -1.38 -13.97
C VAL A 25 -10.81 -1.11 -13.05
N GLY A 26 -10.95 -1.37 -11.74
CA GLY A 26 -9.91 -1.17 -10.74
C GLY A 26 -8.66 -1.97 -11.07
N VAL A 27 -8.77 -3.29 -11.27
CA VAL A 27 -7.61 -4.14 -11.58
C VAL A 27 -6.97 -3.79 -12.93
N SER A 28 -7.78 -3.34 -13.90
CA SER A 28 -7.29 -2.92 -15.21
C SER A 28 -6.50 -1.61 -15.13
N LEU A 29 -7.04 -0.61 -14.45
CA LEU A 29 -6.37 0.67 -14.21
C LEU A 29 -5.12 0.48 -13.35
N GLY A 30 -5.20 -0.33 -12.30
CA GLY A 30 -4.04 -0.67 -11.49
C GLY A 30 -2.93 -1.31 -12.31
N THR A 31 -3.25 -2.35 -13.10
CA THR A 31 -2.28 -3.01 -13.99
C THR A 31 -1.69 -2.04 -15.01
N LEU A 32 -2.55 -1.21 -15.63
CA LEU A 32 -2.14 -0.19 -16.59
C LEU A 32 -1.11 0.76 -16.01
N VAL A 33 -1.40 1.31 -14.83
CA VAL A 33 -0.50 2.28 -14.20
C VAL A 33 0.75 1.59 -13.62
N GLY A 34 0.60 0.39 -13.05
CA GLY A 34 1.73 -0.41 -12.56
C GLY A 34 2.74 -0.77 -13.66
N VAL A 35 2.27 -0.96 -14.91
CA VAL A 35 3.14 -1.14 -16.08
C VAL A 35 3.86 0.15 -16.48
N LEU A 36 3.40 1.32 -16.06
CA LEU A 36 4.08 2.59 -16.33
C LEU A 36 5.21 2.80 -15.30
N PRO A 37 6.48 2.81 -15.72
CA PRO A 37 7.60 2.92 -14.79
C PRO A 37 7.53 4.19 -13.93
N GLY A 38 7.72 4.03 -12.63
CA GLY A 38 7.76 5.12 -11.67
C GLY A 38 6.39 5.56 -11.13
N MET A 39 5.28 4.94 -11.54
CA MET A 39 3.96 5.22 -10.97
C MET A 39 3.53 4.05 -10.09
N GLY A 40 3.85 4.13 -8.81
CA GLY A 40 3.49 3.08 -7.83
C GLY A 40 2.01 3.07 -7.45
N PRO A 41 1.56 2.05 -6.70
CA PRO A 41 0.16 1.91 -6.29
C PRO A 41 -0.34 3.08 -5.43
N VAL A 42 0.51 3.68 -4.62
CA VAL A 42 0.16 4.82 -3.76
C VAL A 42 -0.27 6.02 -4.62
N ALA A 43 0.57 6.40 -5.60
CA ALA A 43 0.24 7.49 -6.52
C ALA A 43 -1.03 7.19 -7.31
N THR A 44 -1.19 5.95 -7.77
CA THR A 44 -2.36 5.53 -8.54
C THR A 44 -3.65 5.62 -7.73
N VAL A 45 -3.65 5.10 -6.50
CA VAL A 45 -4.80 5.17 -5.60
C VAL A 45 -5.11 6.63 -5.26
N ALA A 46 -4.10 7.44 -4.93
CA ALA A 46 -4.28 8.86 -4.63
C ALA A 46 -4.91 9.61 -5.80
N MET A 47 -4.43 9.40 -7.04
CA MET A 47 -4.95 10.06 -8.25
C MET A 47 -6.39 9.66 -8.59
N LEU A 48 -6.78 8.43 -8.27
CA LEU A 48 -8.12 7.90 -8.61
C LEU A 48 -9.10 7.98 -7.44
N LEU A 49 -8.64 8.34 -6.25
CA LEU A 49 -9.45 8.49 -5.06
C LEU A 49 -10.65 9.46 -5.26
N PRO A 50 -10.50 10.64 -5.89
CA PRO A 50 -11.63 11.54 -6.11
C PRO A 50 -12.74 10.94 -6.97
N ILE A 51 -12.39 10.11 -7.94
CA ILE A 51 -13.37 9.48 -8.83
C ILE A 51 -14.28 8.55 -8.02
N THR A 52 -13.76 7.95 -6.96
CA THR A 52 -14.51 7.03 -6.11
C THR A 52 -15.54 7.71 -5.21
N TYR A 53 -15.42 9.02 -4.99
CA TYR A 53 -16.35 9.78 -4.16
C TYR A 53 -17.81 9.75 -4.69
N ALA A 54 -17.97 9.70 -6.01
CA ALA A 54 -19.28 9.62 -6.64
C ALA A 54 -19.90 8.20 -6.68
N LEU A 55 -19.16 7.19 -6.18
CA LEU A 55 -19.58 5.79 -6.21
C LEU A 55 -20.22 5.38 -4.88
N ASP A 56 -20.98 4.27 -4.91
CA ASP A 56 -21.34 3.58 -3.68
C ASP A 56 -20.09 3.14 -2.91
N PRO A 57 -20.06 3.26 -1.57
CA PRO A 57 -18.88 2.95 -0.76
C PRO A 57 -18.28 1.56 -1.03
N SER A 58 -19.13 0.54 -1.23
CA SER A 58 -18.66 -0.82 -1.54
C SER A 58 -17.95 -0.87 -2.89
N SER A 59 -18.53 -0.24 -3.92
CA SER A 59 -17.97 -0.14 -5.26
C SER A 59 -16.66 0.64 -5.27
N ALA A 60 -16.62 1.74 -4.52
CA ALA A 60 -15.43 2.58 -4.35
C ALA A 60 -14.24 1.77 -3.79
N LEU A 61 -14.44 1.08 -2.65
CA LEU A 61 -13.39 0.30 -2.03
C LEU A 61 -12.97 -0.91 -2.85
N ILE A 62 -13.92 -1.60 -3.51
CA ILE A 62 -13.62 -2.71 -4.42
C ILE A 62 -12.74 -2.22 -5.59
N MET A 63 -13.05 -1.07 -6.17
CA MET A 63 -12.27 -0.47 -7.24
C MET A 63 -10.86 -0.09 -6.76
N LEU A 64 -10.75 0.61 -5.63
CA LEU A 64 -9.45 1.03 -5.08
C LEU A 64 -8.58 -0.16 -4.69
N ALA A 65 -9.15 -1.19 -4.07
CA ALA A 65 -8.44 -2.43 -3.78
C ALA A 65 -7.94 -3.09 -5.08
N GLY A 66 -8.79 -3.16 -6.11
CA GLY A 66 -8.42 -3.64 -7.43
C GLY A 66 -7.25 -2.85 -8.04
N ILE A 67 -7.23 -1.53 -7.89
CA ILE A 67 -6.12 -0.68 -8.31
C ILE A 67 -4.84 -1.06 -7.56
N TYR A 68 -4.92 -1.29 -6.26
CA TYR A 68 -3.76 -1.61 -5.44
C TYR A 68 -3.07 -2.90 -5.89
N TYR A 69 -3.77 -4.02 -5.88
CA TYR A 69 -3.14 -5.28 -6.29
C TYR A 69 -2.95 -5.38 -7.81
N GLY A 70 -3.70 -4.63 -8.63
CA GLY A 70 -3.44 -4.48 -10.04
C GLY A 70 -2.09 -3.82 -10.32
N ALA A 71 -1.75 -2.78 -9.57
CA ALA A 71 -0.47 -2.09 -9.68
C ALA A 71 0.72 -2.99 -9.27
N GLN A 72 0.54 -3.91 -8.32
CA GLN A 72 1.54 -4.90 -7.94
C GLN A 72 1.89 -5.79 -9.15
N TYR A 73 0.90 -6.36 -9.82
CA TYR A 73 1.10 -7.20 -11.01
C TYR A 73 1.72 -6.42 -12.18
N GLY A 74 1.26 -5.18 -12.41
CA GLY A 74 1.82 -4.32 -13.45
C GLY A 74 3.27 -3.97 -13.19
N GLY A 75 3.62 -3.69 -11.92
CA GLY A 75 4.96 -3.38 -11.47
C GLY A 75 5.96 -4.50 -11.70
N SER A 76 5.55 -5.73 -11.49
CA SER A 76 6.36 -6.93 -11.78
C SER A 76 6.67 -7.05 -13.28
N THR A 77 5.70 -6.73 -14.14
CA THR A 77 5.89 -6.75 -15.59
C THR A 77 6.99 -5.79 -16.03
N THR A 78 6.99 -4.59 -15.48
CA THR A 78 8.00 -3.56 -15.79
C THR A 78 9.36 -3.93 -15.23
N ALA A 79 9.42 -4.42 -13.99
CA ALA A 79 10.64 -4.90 -13.36
C ALA A 79 11.33 -5.98 -14.21
N ILE A 80 10.58 -6.96 -14.70
CA ILE A 80 11.09 -8.06 -15.51
C ILE A 80 11.52 -7.57 -16.91
N LEU A 81 10.70 -6.78 -17.59
CA LEU A 81 10.93 -6.46 -19.01
C LEU A 81 11.92 -5.32 -19.25
N VAL A 82 11.92 -4.28 -18.39
CA VAL A 82 12.72 -3.05 -18.61
C VAL A 82 13.69 -2.72 -17.49
N ASN A 83 13.81 -3.58 -16.46
CA ASN A 83 14.68 -3.35 -15.30
C ASN A 83 14.36 -2.04 -14.53
N ILE A 84 13.12 -1.61 -14.58
CA ILE A 84 12.65 -0.46 -13.83
C ILE A 84 11.46 -0.93 -13.01
N PRO A 85 11.54 -0.91 -11.67
CA PRO A 85 10.42 -1.37 -10.86
C PRO A 85 9.21 -0.44 -11.06
N GLY A 86 8.04 -1.02 -11.31
CA GLY A 86 6.79 -0.25 -11.37
C GLY A 86 6.34 0.20 -9.98
N GLU A 87 6.80 -0.50 -8.94
CA GLU A 87 6.55 -0.19 -7.54
C GLU A 87 7.74 -0.64 -6.66
N ALA A 88 7.81 -0.12 -5.43
CA ALA A 88 8.97 -0.34 -4.56
C ALA A 88 9.23 -1.83 -4.21
N ALA A 89 8.18 -2.64 -4.04
CA ALA A 89 8.33 -4.06 -3.73
C ALA A 89 8.86 -4.88 -4.92
N ALA A 90 8.67 -4.40 -6.16
CA ALA A 90 9.15 -5.05 -7.37
C ALA A 90 10.64 -4.80 -7.67
N VAL A 91 11.34 -3.95 -6.89
CA VAL A 91 12.79 -3.72 -7.02
C VAL A 91 13.56 -5.03 -6.97
N VAL A 92 13.21 -5.90 -6.03
CA VAL A 92 13.88 -7.20 -5.85
C VAL A 92 13.66 -8.11 -7.05
N THR A 93 12.51 -8.01 -7.70
CA THR A 93 12.18 -8.77 -8.91
C THR A 93 13.06 -8.37 -10.10
N CYS A 94 13.58 -7.13 -10.13
CA CYS A 94 14.53 -6.71 -11.16
C CYS A 94 15.80 -7.57 -11.16
N LEU A 95 16.28 -7.96 -9.99
CA LEU A 95 17.57 -8.66 -9.82
C LEU A 95 17.67 -9.94 -10.66
N ASP A 96 16.67 -10.80 -10.56
CA ASP A 96 16.63 -12.07 -11.29
C ASP A 96 15.68 -12.05 -12.48
N GLY A 97 14.55 -11.34 -12.38
CA GLY A 97 13.51 -11.29 -13.41
C GLY A 97 14.01 -10.67 -14.71
N HIS A 98 14.72 -9.55 -14.63
CA HIS A 98 15.29 -8.91 -15.82
C HIS A 98 16.44 -9.75 -16.45
N LYS A 99 17.24 -10.42 -15.62
CA LYS A 99 18.25 -11.35 -16.13
C LYS A 99 17.63 -12.52 -16.89
N LEU A 100 16.51 -13.09 -16.36
CA LEU A 100 15.72 -14.09 -17.08
C LEU A 100 15.21 -13.57 -18.43
N ALA A 101 14.72 -12.31 -18.47
CA ALA A 101 14.28 -11.69 -19.72
C ALA A 101 15.41 -11.56 -20.73
N LYS A 102 16.60 -11.13 -20.33
CA LYS A 102 17.80 -11.08 -21.17
C LYS A 102 18.24 -12.44 -21.68
N LEU A 103 18.00 -13.50 -20.90
CA LEU A 103 18.26 -14.90 -21.32
C LEU A 103 17.15 -15.48 -22.23
N GLY A 104 16.19 -14.67 -22.70
CA GLY A 104 15.08 -15.11 -23.53
C GLY A 104 13.96 -15.84 -22.78
N ARG A 105 13.96 -15.79 -21.44
CA ARG A 105 12.99 -16.46 -20.55
C ARG A 105 12.00 -15.48 -19.90
N ALA A 106 11.76 -14.32 -20.52
CA ALA A 106 10.84 -13.31 -20.02
C ALA A 106 9.44 -13.88 -19.74
N GLY A 107 8.91 -14.69 -20.66
CA GLY A 107 7.60 -15.32 -20.51
C GLY A 107 7.52 -16.26 -19.30
N ALA A 108 8.57 -17.05 -19.03
CA ALA A 108 8.63 -17.91 -17.85
C ALA A 108 8.65 -17.09 -16.55
N ALA A 109 9.43 -16.00 -16.50
CA ALA A 109 9.49 -15.10 -15.33
C ALA A 109 8.14 -14.44 -15.07
N LEU A 110 7.49 -13.89 -16.10
CA LEU A 110 6.15 -13.27 -16.01
C LEU A 110 5.08 -14.28 -15.59
N GLY A 111 5.12 -15.48 -16.16
CA GLY A 111 4.17 -16.53 -15.82
C GLY A 111 4.31 -17.00 -14.36
N VAL A 112 5.53 -17.23 -13.90
CA VAL A 112 5.77 -17.63 -12.48
C VAL A 112 5.41 -16.50 -11.53
N ALA A 113 5.71 -15.24 -11.86
CA ALA A 113 5.28 -14.09 -11.09
C ALA A 113 3.75 -14.05 -10.97
N ALA A 114 3.02 -14.13 -12.09
CA ALA A 114 1.57 -14.08 -12.10
C ALA A 114 0.92 -15.25 -11.35
N PHE A 115 1.39 -16.49 -11.54
CA PHE A 115 0.86 -17.65 -10.80
C PHE A 115 1.20 -17.60 -9.32
N GLY A 116 2.43 -17.22 -8.96
CA GLY A 116 2.84 -17.07 -7.58
C GLY A 116 2.01 -16.01 -6.85
N SER A 117 1.80 -14.86 -7.48
CA SER A 117 0.97 -13.76 -6.98
C SER A 117 -0.49 -14.18 -6.82
N PHE A 118 -1.05 -14.94 -7.78
CA PHE A 118 -2.41 -15.45 -7.70
C PHE A 118 -2.61 -16.41 -6.51
N ILE A 119 -1.73 -17.39 -6.36
CA ILE A 119 -1.79 -18.34 -5.25
C ILE A 119 -1.65 -17.61 -3.93
N ALA A 120 -0.70 -16.70 -3.84
CA ALA A 120 -0.42 -15.92 -2.64
C ALA A 120 -1.59 -14.99 -2.27
N GLY A 121 -2.17 -14.30 -3.26
CA GLY A 121 -3.32 -13.44 -3.06
C GLY A 121 -4.56 -14.20 -2.63
N CYS A 122 -4.86 -15.34 -3.27
CA CYS A 122 -5.99 -16.19 -2.85
C CYS A 122 -5.82 -16.73 -1.43
N PHE A 123 -4.61 -17.16 -1.07
CA PHE A 123 -4.31 -17.63 0.28
C PHE A 123 -4.44 -16.49 1.31
N ALA A 124 -3.88 -15.33 1.02
CA ALA A 124 -3.98 -14.15 1.89
C ALA A 124 -5.45 -13.74 2.12
N THR A 125 -6.29 -13.80 1.09
CA THR A 125 -7.73 -13.51 1.22
C THR A 125 -8.42 -14.53 2.13
N VAL A 126 -8.04 -15.83 2.09
CA VAL A 126 -8.53 -16.84 3.04
C VAL A 126 -8.13 -16.45 4.47
N LEU A 127 -6.89 -16.01 4.68
CA LEU A 127 -6.45 -15.55 6.00
C LEU A 127 -7.24 -14.34 6.49
N ILE A 128 -7.47 -13.34 5.61
CA ILE A 128 -8.28 -12.17 5.96
C ILE A 128 -9.68 -12.64 6.42
N ALA A 129 -10.35 -13.48 5.64
CA ALA A 129 -11.68 -13.97 5.96
C ALA A 129 -11.72 -14.79 7.28
N ALA A 130 -10.70 -15.63 7.51
CA ALA A 130 -10.65 -16.49 8.69
C ALA A 130 -10.34 -15.70 9.98
N PHE A 131 -9.51 -14.67 9.89
CA PHE A 131 -9.07 -13.89 11.04
C PHE A 131 -9.86 -12.59 11.27
N ALA A 132 -10.70 -12.16 10.31
CA ALA A 132 -11.49 -10.95 10.42
C ALA A 132 -12.35 -10.91 11.69
N GLU A 133 -13.17 -11.93 11.93
CA GLU A 133 -14.05 -11.97 13.09
C GLU A 133 -13.30 -12.11 14.42
N PRO A 134 -12.33 -13.03 14.61
CA PRO A 134 -11.54 -13.11 15.83
C PRO A 134 -10.79 -11.81 16.16
N LEU A 135 -10.20 -11.15 15.16
CA LEU A 135 -9.48 -9.90 15.39
C LEU A 135 -10.41 -8.74 15.67
N THR A 136 -11.58 -8.70 15.06
CA THR A 136 -12.61 -7.70 15.37
C THR A 136 -13.11 -7.85 16.81
N LEU A 137 -13.29 -9.07 17.31
CA LEU A 137 -13.66 -9.31 18.71
C LEU A 137 -12.57 -8.79 19.67
N VAL A 138 -11.30 -9.02 19.37
CA VAL A 138 -10.19 -8.46 20.13
C VAL A 138 -10.18 -6.94 20.04
N ALA A 139 -10.50 -6.36 18.88
CA ALA A 139 -10.52 -4.92 18.70
C ALA A 139 -11.62 -4.21 19.49
N PHE A 140 -12.72 -4.89 19.80
CA PHE A 140 -13.78 -4.34 20.68
C PHE A 140 -13.34 -4.20 22.16
N GLU A 141 -12.29 -4.90 22.59
CA GLU A 141 -11.70 -4.73 23.91
C GLU A 141 -10.82 -3.46 24.01
N PHE A 142 -10.59 -2.78 22.89
CA PHE A 142 -9.75 -1.59 22.84
C PHE A 142 -10.57 -0.36 23.24
N GLY A 143 -10.16 0.28 24.33
CA GLY A 143 -10.62 1.60 24.71
C GLY A 143 -9.69 2.71 24.17
N PRO A 144 -9.95 3.97 24.54
CA PRO A 144 -9.16 5.12 24.04
C PRO A 144 -7.67 5.01 24.35
N ARG A 145 -7.25 4.47 25.50
CA ARG A 145 -5.84 4.29 25.84
C ARG A 145 -5.16 3.23 24.99
N GLU A 146 -5.87 2.15 24.64
CA GLU A 146 -5.39 1.09 23.75
C GLU A 146 -5.24 1.61 22.32
N TYR A 147 -6.23 2.35 21.81
CA TYR A 147 -6.16 3.00 20.51
C TYR A 147 -5.01 4.01 20.44
N PHE A 148 -4.82 4.84 21.46
CA PHE A 148 -3.65 5.74 21.52
C PHE A 148 -2.34 4.97 21.37
N SER A 149 -2.15 3.92 22.18
CA SER A 149 -0.93 3.11 22.17
C SER A 149 -0.72 2.38 20.84
N LEU A 150 -1.80 1.95 20.21
CA LEU A 150 -1.79 1.29 18.90
C LEU A 150 -1.42 2.28 17.78
N MET A 151 -1.89 3.53 17.85
CA MET A 151 -1.49 4.59 16.90
C MET A 151 -0.02 4.98 17.08
N VAL A 152 0.48 5.04 18.32
CA VAL A 152 1.90 5.20 18.59
C VAL A 152 2.70 4.07 17.94
N LEU A 153 2.27 2.82 18.10
CA LEU A 153 2.90 1.67 17.46
C LEU A 153 2.90 1.79 15.93
N GLY A 154 1.77 2.21 15.34
CA GLY A 154 1.65 2.44 13.90
C GLY A 154 2.63 3.50 13.38
N LEU A 155 2.72 4.65 14.06
CA LEU A 155 3.66 5.71 13.72
C LEU A 155 5.12 5.29 13.91
N VAL A 156 5.43 4.59 14.99
CA VAL A 156 6.76 4.02 15.23
C VAL A 156 7.11 3.00 14.16
N GLY A 157 6.17 2.13 13.79
CA GLY A 157 6.33 1.18 12.70
C GLY A 157 6.66 1.88 11.39
N ALA A 158 5.94 2.95 11.05
CA ALA A 158 6.20 3.75 9.86
C ALA A 158 7.61 4.37 9.86
N VAL A 159 8.09 4.84 11.01
CA VAL A 159 9.46 5.38 11.15
C VAL A 159 10.52 4.30 11.03
N VAL A 160 10.33 3.17 11.70
CA VAL A 160 11.31 2.08 11.74
C VAL A 160 11.48 1.42 10.37
N LEU A 161 10.40 1.33 9.60
CA LEU A 161 10.37 0.65 8.31
C LEU A 161 10.54 1.62 7.11
N ALA A 162 10.56 2.95 7.37
CA ALA A 162 10.88 3.92 6.34
C ALA A 162 12.29 3.69 5.77
N SER A 163 12.44 3.75 4.47
CA SER A 163 13.75 3.74 3.82
C SER A 163 14.51 5.05 4.14
N GLY A 164 15.82 4.99 4.30
CA GLY A 164 16.64 6.16 4.55
C GLY A 164 16.80 6.53 6.03
N SER A 165 16.86 7.84 6.31
CA SER A 165 17.19 8.35 7.65
C SER A 165 16.02 8.33 8.61
N LEU A 166 16.20 7.67 9.77
CA LEU A 166 15.25 7.64 10.88
C LEU A 166 14.81 9.07 11.31
N LEU A 167 15.77 9.99 11.38
CA LEU A 167 15.50 11.38 11.78
C LEU A 167 14.59 12.09 10.77
N LYS A 168 14.78 11.83 9.48
CA LYS A 168 13.92 12.39 8.42
C LYS A 168 12.50 11.83 8.52
N ALA A 169 12.36 10.53 8.74
CA ALA A 169 11.04 9.90 8.92
C ALA A 169 10.30 10.44 10.15
N ILE A 170 11.01 10.63 11.27
CA ILE A 170 10.46 11.28 12.47
C ILE A 170 10.04 12.73 12.15
N GLY A 171 10.87 13.49 11.45
CA GLY A 171 10.55 14.86 11.02
C GLY A 171 9.29 14.92 10.16
N MET A 172 9.14 13.97 9.22
CA MET A 172 7.95 13.89 8.36
C MET A 172 6.68 13.59 9.17
N ILE A 173 6.75 12.73 10.19
CA ILE A 173 5.62 12.47 11.11
C ILE A 173 5.26 13.73 11.91
N PHE A 174 6.23 14.44 12.47
CA PHE A 174 5.93 15.67 13.22
C PHE A 174 5.28 16.74 12.33
N ILE A 175 5.81 16.94 11.12
CA ILE A 175 5.20 17.85 10.15
C ILE A 175 3.76 17.42 9.85
N SER A 176 3.51 16.15 9.63
CA SER A 176 2.18 15.65 9.27
C SER A 176 1.17 15.74 10.40
N ILE A 177 1.59 15.51 11.66
CA ILE A 177 0.72 15.71 12.83
C ILE A 177 0.34 17.20 12.95
N LEU A 178 1.29 18.12 12.72
CA LEU A 178 0.99 19.56 12.72
C LEU A 178 0.02 19.94 11.59
N LEU A 179 0.19 19.37 10.40
CA LEU A 179 -0.74 19.56 9.29
C LEU A 179 -2.14 19.01 9.60
N GLY A 180 -2.23 17.85 10.26
CA GLY A 180 -3.48 17.28 10.72
C GLY A 180 -4.18 18.06 11.85
N CYS A 181 -3.46 18.98 12.50
CA CYS A 181 -4.02 19.90 13.52
C CYS A 181 -4.53 21.22 12.92
N VAL A 182 -4.42 21.45 11.61
CA VAL A 182 -4.99 22.63 10.93
C VAL A 182 -6.50 22.53 10.93
N GLY A 183 -7.20 23.64 11.23
CA GLY A 183 -8.64 23.72 11.22
C GLY A 183 -9.27 23.75 12.64
N MET A 184 -10.53 23.37 12.72
CA MET A 184 -11.28 23.41 13.97
C MET A 184 -10.99 22.18 14.85
N ASP A 185 -10.60 22.41 16.10
CA ASP A 185 -10.44 21.36 17.08
C ASP A 185 -11.81 20.76 17.45
N VAL A 186 -12.01 19.48 17.18
CA VAL A 186 -13.27 18.76 17.40
C VAL A 186 -13.73 18.80 18.87
N ASN A 187 -12.80 18.88 19.84
CA ASN A 187 -13.13 18.86 21.25
C ASN A 187 -13.46 20.24 21.83
N SER A 188 -12.72 21.28 21.40
CA SER A 188 -12.85 22.63 21.97
C SER A 188 -13.57 23.62 21.04
N GLY A 189 -13.73 23.29 19.74
CA GLY A 189 -14.23 24.22 18.72
C GLY A 189 -13.26 25.35 18.38
N ALA A 190 -12.03 25.35 18.94
CA ALA A 190 -11.05 26.39 18.68
C ALA A 190 -10.39 26.20 17.31
N LEU A 191 -10.27 27.30 16.54
CA LEU A 191 -9.55 27.29 15.28
C LEU A 191 -8.04 27.25 15.52
N ARG A 192 -7.34 26.34 14.85
CA ARG A 192 -5.89 26.14 14.95
C ARG A 192 -5.24 26.27 13.57
N TYR A 193 -4.17 27.06 13.52
CA TYR A 193 -3.29 27.22 12.34
C TYR A 193 -4.04 27.63 11.04
N VAL A 194 -5.17 28.32 11.15
CA VAL A 194 -5.96 28.80 10.00
C VAL A 194 -5.43 30.11 9.41
N PHE A 195 -4.58 30.84 10.13
CA PHE A 195 -3.91 32.09 9.69
C PHE A 195 -4.84 33.14 9.08
N GLY A 196 -6.14 33.12 9.39
CA GLY A 196 -7.15 34.03 8.83
C GLY A 196 -7.60 33.64 7.41
N VAL A 197 -7.35 32.42 6.98
CA VAL A 197 -7.82 31.84 5.71
C VAL A 197 -9.05 31.00 6.01
N ASP A 198 -10.22 31.41 5.50
CA ASP A 198 -11.50 30.79 5.82
C ASP A 198 -11.57 29.33 5.32
N GLU A 199 -10.95 29.03 4.19
CA GLU A 199 -10.89 27.70 3.59
C GLU A 199 -10.12 26.68 4.44
N LEU A 200 -9.30 27.15 5.40
CA LEU A 200 -8.58 26.29 6.33
C LEU A 200 -9.37 25.99 7.62
N MET A 201 -10.57 26.56 7.80
CA MET A 201 -11.39 26.31 9.00
C MET A 201 -11.81 24.85 9.13
N ASP A 202 -12.11 24.19 7.99
CA ASP A 202 -12.45 22.77 7.94
C ASP A 202 -11.22 21.84 7.88
N GLY A 203 -10.01 22.42 7.96
CA GLY A 203 -8.74 21.69 7.87
C GLY A 203 -8.21 21.57 6.45
N LEU A 204 -7.13 20.79 6.32
CA LEU A 204 -6.56 20.45 5.03
C LEU A 204 -7.28 19.23 4.47
N ASP A 205 -7.76 19.33 3.23
CA ASP A 205 -8.38 18.19 2.56
C ASP A 205 -7.36 17.05 2.34
N PHE A 206 -7.71 15.85 2.80
CA PHE A 206 -6.86 14.67 2.73
C PHE A 206 -6.53 14.27 1.29
N VAL A 207 -7.50 14.40 0.39
CA VAL A 207 -7.33 14.01 -1.02
C VAL A 207 -6.42 15.00 -1.72
N ALA A 208 -6.61 16.31 -1.48
CA ALA A 208 -5.76 17.36 -2.03
C ALA A 208 -4.30 17.19 -1.59
N LEU A 209 -4.05 16.93 -0.29
CA LEU A 209 -2.73 16.65 0.26
C LEU A 209 -2.11 15.39 -0.37
N SER A 210 -2.86 14.29 -0.37
CA SER A 210 -2.37 12.97 -0.85
C SER A 210 -2.07 13.00 -2.34
N MET A 211 -2.96 13.60 -3.14
CA MET A 211 -2.78 13.75 -4.57
C MET A 211 -1.61 14.69 -4.90
N GLY A 212 -1.43 15.75 -4.11
CA GLY A 212 -0.26 16.61 -4.24
C GLY A 212 1.03 15.82 -4.02
N VAL A 213 1.18 15.24 -2.82
CA VAL A 213 2.42 14.58 -2.39
C VAL A 213 2.78 13.36 -3.22
N TYR A 214 1.80 12.59 -3.71
CA TYR A 214 2.05 11.39 -4.52
C TYR A 214 1.77 11.60 -6.00
N GLY A 215 0.64 12.21 -6.37
CA GLY A 215 0.26 12.39 -7.76
C GLY A 215 1.12 13.43 -8.48
N PHE A 216 1.03 14.67 -8.03
CA PHE A 216 1.73 15.78 -8.68
C PHE A 216 3.25 15.71 -8.50
N ALA A 217 3.73 15.35 -7.29
CA ALA A 217 5.16 15.17 -7.04
C ALA A 217 5.76 14.08 -7.95
N GLU A 218 5.03 12.97 -8.17
CA GLU A 218 5.46 11.89 -9.06
C GLU A 218 5.54 12.34 -10.52
N ILE A 219 4.56 13.14 -10.99
CA ILE A 219 4.59 13.71 -12.34
C ILE A 219 5.81 14.61 -12.50
N ILE A 220 6.07 15.50 -11.55
CA ILE A 220 7.24 16.39 -11.57
C ILE A 220 8.54 15.56 -11.59
N ARG A 221 8.63 14.51 -10.76
CA ARG A 221 9.80 13.62 -10.71
C ARG A 221 10.05 12.91 -12.02
N ASN A 222 9.00 12.39 -12.64
CA ASN A 222 9.12 11.68 -13.93
C ASN A 222 9.47 12.62 -15.09
N LEU A 223 9.08 13.90 -15.03
CA LEU A 223 9.49 14.90 -16.01
C LEU A 223 10.96 15.30 -15.83
N ASP A 224 11.42 15.39 -14.57
CA ASP A 224 12.82 15.72 -14.23
C ASP A 224 13.79 14.57 -14.63
N ALA A 225 13.32 13.31 -14.54
CA ALA A 225 14.09 12.10 -14.81
C ALA A 225 14.08 11.67 -16.30
N ALA A 226 13.74 12.53 -17.26
CA ALA A 226 13.59 12.21 -18.68
C ALA A 226 14.90 11.77 -19.37
N GLY A 227 15.48 10.67 -18.91
CA GLY A 227 16.63 9.97 -19.47
C GLY A 227 16.24 8.61 -20.06
N SER A 228 17.04 8.11 -20.95
CA SER A 228 16.88 6.94 -21.80
C SER A 228 16.21 5.73 -21.13
N ARG A 229 14.99 5.38 -21.56
CA ARG A 229 14.39 4.07 -21.27
C ARG A 229 15.14 3.00 -22.08
N GLU A 230 15.59 1.93 -21.42
CA GLU A 230 16.12 0.77 -22.14
C GLU A 230 15.04 0.18 -23.06
N ALA A 231 15.45 -0.32 -24.23
CA ALA A 231 14.54 -0.93 -25.18
C ALA A 231 13.86 -2.16 -24.58
N VAL A 232 12.55 -2.24 -24.71
CA VAL A 232 11.76 -3.43 -24.31
C VAL A 232 12.20 -4.62 -25.15
N PRO A 233 12.43 -5.81 -24.56
CA PRO A 233 12.75 -7.01 -25.34
C PRO A 233 11.72 -7.25 -26.45
N ALA A 234 12.18 -7.56 -27.64
CA ALA A 234 11.34 -7.63 -28.84
C ALA A 234 10.25 -8.73 -28.80
N ALA A 235 10.47 -9.80 -28.02
CA ALA A 235 9.53 -10.92 -27.91
C ALA A 235 9.52 -11.49 -26.48
N VAL A 236 8.32 -11.56 -25.87
CA VAL A 236 8.13 -12.14 -24.54
C VAL A 236 8.09 -13.68 -24.58
N GLY A 237 7.82 -14.27 -25.72
CA GLY A 237 7.68 -15.72 -25.88
C GLY A 237 6.40 -16.28 -25.23
N LYS A 238 6.40 -17.59 -24.90
CA LYS A 238 5.28 -18.23 -24.19
C LYS A 238 5.30 -17.81 -22.72
N VAL A 239 4.22 -17.20 -22.25
CA VAL A 239 4.09 -16.73 -20.86
C VAL A 239 3.77 -17.88 -19.89
N LEU A 240 3.24 -18.99 -20.35
CA LEU A 240 2.99 -20.15 -19.50
C LEU A 240 4.32 -20.79 -19.07
N PRO A 241 4.58 -20.85 -17.75
CA PRO A 241 5.78 -21.49 -17.21
C PRO A 241 5.76 -22.99 -17.49
N SER A 242 6.93 -23.58 -17.69
CA SER A 242 7.04 -25.03 -17.86
C SER A 242 6.76 -25.76 -16.53
N ALA A 243 6.43 -27.06 -16.60
CA ALA A 243 6.26 -27.89 -15.42
C ALA A 243 7.54 -27.89 -14.52
N LYS A 244 8.72 -27.76 -15.13
CA LYS A 244 9.98 -27.63 -14.43
C LYS A 244 10.04 -26.30 -13.66
N ASP A 245 9.69 -25.19 -14.31
CA ASP A 245 9.67 -23.86 -13.66
C ASP A 245 8.73 -23.83 -12.47
N LEU A 246 7.53 -24.40 -12.63
CA LEU A 246 6.55 -24.50 -11.53
C LEU A 246 7.07 -25.37 -10.37
N LYS A 247 7.71 -26.50 -10.65
CA LYS A 247 8.29 -27.38 -9.63
C LYS A 247 9.43 -26.69 -8.86
N GLU A 248 10.30 -25.97 -9.57
CA GLU A 248 11.40 -25.20 -8.96
C GLU A 248 10.87 -24.04 -8.11
N SER A 249 9.79 -23.42 -8.53
CA SER A 249 9.19 -22.24 -7.87
C SER A 249 8.25 -22.58 -6.72
N ALA A 250 7.66 -23.77 -6.69
CA ALA A 250 6.59 -24.12 -5.74
C ALA A 250 6.97 -23.88 -4.28
N GLY A 251 8.18 -24.29 -3.88
CA GLY A 251 8.67 -24.08 -2.52
C GLY A 251 8.90 -22.59 -2.20
N ALA A 252 9.39 -21.81 -3.17
CA ALA A 252 9.59 -20.38 -3.01
C ALA A 252 8.24 -19.65 -2.93
N ILE A 253 7.26 -20.01 -3.76
CA ILE A 253 5.89 -19.49 -3.72
C ILE A 253 5.28 -19.74 -2.33
N SER A 254 5.34 -20.96 -1.82
CA SER A 254 4.74 -21.28 -0.52
C SER A 254 5.38 -20.50 0.63
N ARG A 255 6.71 -20.45 0.69
CA ARG A 255 7.43 -19.70 1.74
C ARG A 255 7.22 -18.20 1.60
N GLY A 256 7.25 -17.68 0.37
CA GLY A 256 6.95 -16.27 0.09
C GLY A 256 5.54 -15.90 0.52
N THR A 257 4.54 -16.74 0.20
CA THR A 257 3.13 -16.55 0.61
C THR A 257 2.99 -16.46 2.12
N ILE A 258 3.56 -17.42 2.86
CA ILE A 258 3.47 -17.43 4.33
C ILE A 258 4.18 -16.22 4.93
N LEU A 259 5.41 -15.96 4.49
CA LEU A 259 6.21 -14.84 4.99
C LEU A 259 5.55 -13.49 4.68
N GLY A 260 5.05 -13.33 3.45
CA GLY A 260 4.34 -12.14 3.03
C GLY A 260 3.06 -11.92 3.83
N SER A 261 2.29 -12.97 4.05
CA SER A 261 1.06 -12.90 4.85
C SER A 261 1.32 -12.45 6.29
N LEU A 262 2.43 -12.87 6.90
CA LEU A 262 2.79 -12.46 8.26
C LEU A 262 3.32 -11.02 8.31
N LEU A 263 4.20 -10.65 7.38
CA LEU A 263 4.83 -9.34 7.36
C LEU A 263 3.88 -8.23 6.86
N GLY A 264 2.89 -8.57 6.04
CA GLY A 264 1.90 -7.62 5.53
C GLY A 264 1.01 -6.99 6.61
N ILE A 265 0.79 -7.72 7.70
CA ILE A 265 0.00 -7.23 8.85
C ILE A 265 0.78 -6.16 9.64
N LEU A 266 2.12 -6.19 9.56
CA LEU A 266 2.96 -5.31 10.36
C LEU A 266 2.89 -3.85 9.86
N PRO A 267 2.74 -2.87 10.75
CA PRO A 267 2.76 -1.47 10.37
C PRO A 267 4.07 -1.07 9.69
N GLY A 268 3.97 -0.39 8.55
CA GLY A 268 5.10 0.15 7.78
C GLY A 268 5.77 -0.82 6.80
N GLY A 269 5.64 -2.14 6.99
CA GLY A 269 6.36 -3.14 6.21
C GLY A 269 5.68 -3.53 4.90
N GLY A 270 4.43 -3.96 5.02
CA GLY A 270 3.60 -4.37 3.89
C GLY A 270 4.32 -5.22 2.84
N ALA A 271 4.00 -4.95 1.60
CA ALA A 271 4.51 -5.65 0.42
C ALA A 271 6.03 -5.51 0.23
N LEU A 272 6.60 -4.34 0.50
CA LEU A 272 8.02 -4.04 0.33
C LEU A 272 8.90 -4.95 1.20
N LEU A 273 8.68 -4.91 2.51
CA LEU A 273 9.46 -5.73 3.45
C LEU A 273 9.30 -7.23 3.16
N SER A 274 8.08 -7.64 2.80
CA SER A 274 7.77 -9.03 2.45
C SER A 274 8.57 -9.53 1.27
N SER A 275 8.67 -8.74 0.21
CA SER A 275 9.42 -9.06 -1.01
C SER A 275 10.92 -9.22 -0.72
N PHE A 276 11.54 -8.24 -0.04
CA PHE A 276 12.96 -8.29 0.32
C PHE A 276 13.29 -9.45 1.27
N ALA A 277 12.46 -9.67 2.28
CA ALA A 277 12.64 -10.76 3.23
C ALA A 277 12.56 -12.13 2.53
N SER A 278 11.61 -12.29 1.61
CA SER A 278 11.45 -13.51 0.81
C SER A 278 12.66 -13.77 -0.08
N TYR A 279 13.16 -12.76 -0.78
CA TYR A 279 14.39 -12.89 -1.60
C TYR A 279 15.59 -13.34 -0.77
N THR A 280 15.79 -12.66 0.36
CA THR A 280 16.91 -12.97 1.28
C THR A 280 16.79 -14.39 1.82
N LEU A 281 15.61 -14.82 2.21
CA LEU A 281 15.33 -16.19 2.67
C LEU A 281 15.64 -17.21 1.58
N GLU A 282 15.13 -17.01 0.36
CA GLU A 282 15.35 -17.92 -0.76
C GLU A 282 16.82 -18.02 -1.15
N LYS A 283 17.54 -16.88 -1.21
CA LYS A 283 18.96 -16.82 -1.46
C LYS A 283 19.77 -17.59 -0.41
N LYS A 284 19.39 -17.44 0.88
CA LYS A 284 20.05 -18.15 1.99
C LYS A 284 19.79 -19.66 1.94
N LEU A 285 18.55 -20.09 1.66
CA LEU A 285 18.16 -21.51 1.57
C LEU A 285 18.80 -22.20 0.35
N ALA A 286 18.94 -21.50 -0.76
CA ALA A 286 19.59 -22.05 -1.96
C ALA A 286 21.10 -22.23 -1.77
N GLY A 287 21.73 -21.42 -0.94
CA GLY A 287 23.16 -21.47 -0.68
C GLY A 287 24.03 -21.21 -1.93
N LYS A 288 25.32 -21.55 -1.83
CA LYS A 288 26.30 -21.35 -2.91
C LYS A 288 26.11 -22.28 -4.12
N ASN A 289 25.26 -23.29 -4.01
CA ASN A 289 25.03 -24.30 -5.06
C ASN A 289 23.83 -23.97 -5.95
N ALA A 290 23.17 -22.80 -5.76
CA ALA A 290 22.06 -22.36 -6.60
C ALA A 290 22.49 -22.30 -8.08
N ARG A 291 21.65 -22.83 -8.96
CA ARG A 291 21.92 -22.79 -10.41
C ARG A 291 20.66 -22.39 -11.18
N PRO A 292 20.64 -21.25 -11.87
CA PRO A 292 21.67 -20.18 -11.80
C PRO A 292 21.77 -19.56 -10.39
N PRO A 293 22.88 -18.87 -10.05
CA PRO A 293 22.98 -18.10 -8.80
C PRO A 293 21.89 -17.01 -8.72
N PHE A 294 21.57 -16.58 -7.48
CA PHE A 294 20.69 -15.44 -7.28
C PHE A 294 21.36 -14.15 -7.78
N GLY A 295 20.61 -13.31 -8.51
CA GLY A 295 21.09 -12.14 -9.24
C GLY A 295 21.56 -12.44 -10.68
N GLU A 296 21.55 -13.71 -11.11
CA GLU A 296 21.94 -14.15 -12.46
C GLU A 296 20.78 -14.82 -13.24
N GLY A 297 19.55 -14.66 -12.79
CA GLY A 297 18.35 -15.20 -13.41
C GLY A 297 17.83 -16.48 -12.76
N ASN A 298 17.86 -16.55 -11.43
CA ASN A 298 17.23 -17.63 -10.67
C ASN A 298 15.74 -17.42 -10.58
N ILE A 299 14.94 -18.39 -11.06
CA ILE A 299 13.46 -18.26 -11.09
C ILE A 299 12.82 -18.17 -9.68
N ARG A 300 13.49 -18.71 -8.66
CA ARG A 300 13.06 -18.59 -7.26
C ARG A 300 13.22 -17.16 -6.73
N GLY A 301 14.18 -16.40 -7.29
CA GLY A 301 14.39 -14.97 -7.02
C GLY A 301 13.28 -14.07 -7.60
N VAL A 302 12.40 -14.62 -8.43
CA VAL A 302 11.16 -13.99 -8.88
C VAL A 302 9.97 -14.56 -8.11
N ALA A 303 9.84 -15.88 -8.05
CA ALA A 303 8.68 -16.57 -7.49
C ALA A 303 8.40 -16.23 -6.02
N GLY A 304 9.43 -16.28 -5.17
CA GLY A 304 9.32 -15.99 -3.74
C GLY A 304 8.92 -14.55 -3.45
N PRO A 305 9.69 -13.55 -3.93
CA PRO A 305 9.40 -12.14 -3.73
C PRO A 305 8.02 -11.71 -4.25
N GLU A 306 7.62 -12.16 -5.45
CA GLU A 306 6.33 -11.80 -6.02
C GLU A 306 5.15 -12.38 -5.24
N SER A 307 5.29 -13.62 -4.77
CA SER A 307 4.29 -14.24 -3.89
C SER A 307 4.22 -13.50 -2.55
N ALA A 308 5.36 -13.14 -1.98
CA ALA A 308 5.40 -12.40 -0.72
C ALA A 308 4.86 -10.97 -0.86
N ASN A 309 5.16 -10.30 -1.96
CA ASN A 309 4.62 -8.99 -2.32
C ASN A 309 3.09 -9.01 -2.30
N ASN A 310 2.47 -9.89 -3.08
CA ASN A 310 1.02 -9.95 -3.22
C ASN A 310 0.31 -10.45 -1.95
N ALA A 311 0.88 -11.41 -1.23
CA ALA A 311 0.36 -11.82 0.07
C ALA A 311 0.41 -10.67 1.08
N GLY A 312 1.54 -9.94 1.15
CA GLY A 312 1.71 -8.80 2.05
C GLY A 312 0.80 -7.62 1.70
N ALA A 313 0.60 -7.36 0.40
CA ALA A 313 -0.32 -6.34 -0.06
C ALA A 313 -1.76 -6.64 0.40
N GLN A 314 -2.22 -7.89 0.27
CA GLN A 314 -3.57 -8.25 0.67
C GLN A 314 -3.74 -8.35 2.19
N THR A 315 -2.82 -8.98 2.93
CA THR A 315 -2.95 -9.05 4.39
C THR A 315 -2.83 -7.71 5.10
N SER A 316 -2.31 -6.68 4.43
CA SER A 316 -2.32 -5.31 4.95
C SER A 316 -3.73 -4.73 5.13
N PHE A 317 -4.76 -5.33 4.52
CA PHE A 317 -6.16 -4.99 4.79
C PHE A 317 -6.65 -5.48 6.17
N ILE A 318 -5.99 -6.46 6.78
CA ILE A 318 -6.41 -6.98 8.10
C ILE A 318 -6.43 -5.86 9.16
N PRO A 319 -5.31 -5.18 9.49
CA PRO A 319 -5.33 -4.13 10.50
C PRO A 319 -6.21 -2.93 10.10
N MET A 320 -6.31 -2.63 8.81
CA MET A 320 -7.18 -1.56 8.32
C MET A 320 -8.66 -1.85 8.60
N LEU A 321 -9.13 -3.04 8.26
CA LEU A 321 -10.54 -3.43 8.38
C LEU A 321 -10.94 -3.75 9.82
N THR A 322 -10.03 -4.35 10.62
CA THR A 322 -10.37 -4.83 11.96
C THR A 322 -10.03 -3.82 13.07
N LEU A 323 -8.96 -3.05 12.90
CA LEU A 323 -8.48 -2.10 13.90
C LEU A 323 -8.61 -0.63 13.45
N GLY A 324 -8.87 -0.38 12.17
CA GLY A 324 -8.91 0.98 11.62
C GLY A 324 -7.53 1.64 11.50
N ILE A 325 -6.47 0.84 11.39
CA ILE A 325 -5.10 1.34 11.35
C ILE A 325 -4.45 0.98 10.02
N PRO A 326 -3.86 1.96 9.33
CA PRO A 326 -3.16 1.70 8.09
C PRO A 326 -1.80 1.02 8.35
N SER A 327 -1.54 -0.12 7.72
CA SER A 327 -0.24 -0.78 7.75
C SER A 327 0.77 -0.17 6.76
N ASN A 328 0.31 0.58 5.78
CA ASN A 328 1.13 1.27 4.78
C ASN A 328 0.39 2.46 4.18
N ALA A 329 1.06 3.23 3.30
CA ALA A 329 0.49 4.43 2.70
C ALA A 329 -0.77 4.17 1.85
N VAL A 330 -0.88 3.01 1.17
CA VAL A 330 -2.09 2.66 0.40
C VAL A 330 -3.26 2.42 1.34
N MET A 331 -3.03 1.71 2.45
CA MET A 331 -4.07 1.50 3.47
C MET A 331 -4.51 2.82 4.13
N ALA A 332 -3.59 3.78 4.25
CA ALA A 332 -3.95 5.13 4.72
C ALA A 332 -4.89 5.84 3.72
N LEU A 333 -4.62 5.74 2.41
CA LEU A 333 -5.52 6.26 1.38
C LEU A 333 -6.88 5.54 1.38
N MET A 334 -6.90 4.23 1.64
CA MET A 334 -8.14 3.46 1.77
C MET A 334 -8.97 3.88 2.99
N ILE A 335 -8.30 4.19 4.12
CA ILE A 335 -8.97 4.79 5.29
C ILE A 335 -9.54 6.15 4.93
N GLY A 336 -8.80 6.98 4.20
CA GLY A 336 -9.30 8.25 3.67
C GLY A 336 -10.54 8.06 2.79
N ALA A 337 -10.56 7.03 1.95
CA ALA A 337 -11.74 6.68 1.16
C ALA A 337 -12.95 6.31 2.01
N LEU A 338 -12.77 5.54 3.08
CA LEU A 338 -13.84 5.24 4.05
C LEU A 338 -14.37 6.51 4.70
N MET A 339 -13.47 7.40 5.13
CA MET A 339 -13.85 8.67 5.78
C MET A 339 -14.60 9.62 4.82
N LEU A 340 -14.24 9.65 3.53
CA LEU A 340 -14.96 10.40 2.50
C LEU A 340 -16.41 9.93 2.33
N HIS A 341 -16.68 8.69 2.68
CA HIS A 341 -18.03 8.09 2.65
C HIS A 341 -18.70 8.06 4.04
N ASP A 342 -18.23 8.86 5.01
CA ASP A 342 -18.72 8.92 6.39
C ASP A 342 -18.68 7.57 7.12
N ILE A 343 -17.76 6.67 6.73
CA ILE A 343 -17.55 5.37 7.35
C ILE A 343 -16.33 5.44 8.25
N ALA A 344 -16.54 5.36 9.55
CA ALA A 344 -15.46 5.30 10.53
C ALA A 344 -14.69 3.98 10.36
N PRO A 345 -13.36 4.01 10.10
CA PRO A 345 -12.56 2.79 9.98
C PRO A 345 -12.46 2.07 11.32
N GLY A 346 -12.39 0.74 11.28
CA GLY A 346 -12.21 -0.07 12.48
C GLY A 346 -13.24 -1.17 12.66
N PRO A 347 -13.33 -1.78 13.87
CA PRO A 347 -14.09 -3.00 14.10
C PRO A 347 -15.59 -2.86 13.85
N GLN A 348 -16.12 -1.63 13.95
CA GLN A 348 -17.54 -1.37 13.72
C GLN A 348 -17.97 -1.58 12.27
N VAL A 349 -17.06 -1.43 11.29
CA VAL A 349 -17.39 -1.60 9.86
C VAL A 349 -17.97 -2.98 9.58
N MET A 350 -17.46 -4.02 10.24
CA MET A 350 -17.97 -5.38 10.07
C MET A 350 -19.43 -5.53 10.49
N THR A 351 -19.87 -4.79 11.50
CA THR A 351 -21.23 -4.87 12.06
C THR A 351 -22.18 -3.86 11.44
N THR A 352 -21.73 -2.65 11.16
CA THR A 352 -22.58 -1.58 10.60
C THR A 352 -22.70 -1.68 9.08
N ASN A 353 -21.66 -2.15 8.40
CA ASN A 353 -21.59 -2.26 6.93
C ASN A 353 -21.10 -3.64 6.48
N PRO A 354 -21.79 -4.75 6.84
CA PRO A 354 -21.31 -6.11 6.57
C PRO A 354 -21.18 -6.39 5.06
N SER A 355 -22.06 -5.85 4.23
CA SER A 355 -21.99 -6.00 2.76
C SER A 355 -20.73 -5.37 2.17
N LEU A 356 -20.32 -4.21 2.67
CA LEU A 356 -19.07 -3.55 2.28
C LEU A 356 -17.86 -4.38 2.75
N PHE A 357 -17.82 -4.74 4.03
CA PHE A 357 -16.72 -5.45 4.64
C PHE A 357 -16.45 -6.81 3.95
N TRP A 358 -17.48 -7.65 3.88
CA TRP A 358 -17.35 -8.98 3.30
C TRP A 358 -17.34 -8.93 1.76
N GLY A 359 -18.03 -7.95 1.15
CA GLY A 359 -17.98 -7.69 -0.28
C GLY A 359 -16.57 -7.35 -0.76
N LEU A 360 -15.86 -6.52 -0.01
CA LEU A 360 -14.46 -6.19 -0.29
C LEU A 360 -13.57 -7.44 -0.23
N ILE A 361 -13.71 -8.27 0.82
CA ILE A 361 -12.93 -9.50 0.96
C ILE A 361 -13.18 -10.46 -0.20
N VAL A 362 -14.45 -10.71 -0.55
CA VAL A 362 -14.79 -11.61 -1.67
C VAL A 362 -14.32 -11.04 -3.00
N SER A 363 -14.39 -9.71 -3.19
CA SER A 363 -13.91 -9.06 -4.41
C SER A 363 -12.43 -9.28 -4.67
N MET A 364 -11.62 -9.53 -3.63
CA MET A 364 -10.19 -9.81 -3.78
C MET A 364 -9.95 -11.14 -4.53
N TRP A 365 -10.75 -12.18 -4.29
CA TRP A 365 -10.66 -13.41 -5.08
C TRP A 365 -11.03 -13.17 -6.54
N ILE A 366 -12.12 -12.42 -6.79
CA ILE A 366 -12.58 -12.07 -8.14
C ILE A 366 -11.50 -11.25 -8.86
N GLY A 367 -10.95 -10.23 -8.17
CA GLY A 367 -9.88 -9.40 -8.70
C GLY A 367 -8.62 -10.18 -9.02
N ASN A 368 -8.22 -11.14 -8.18
CA ASN A 368 -7.09 -12.02 -8.45
C ASN A 368 -7.31 -12.85 -9.73
N VAL A 369 -8.53 -13.34 -9.98
CA VAL A 369 -8.87 -14.04 -11.24
C VAL A 369 -8.76 -13.10 -12.43
N PHE A 370 -9.31 -11.88 -12.33
CA PHE A 370 -9.17 -10.88 -13.38
C PHE A 370 -7.71 -10.54 -13.67
N LEU A 371 -6.86 -10.45 -12.65
CA LEU A 371 -5.44 -10.18 -12.81
C LEU A 371 -4.70 -11.28 -13.56
N VAL A 372 -5.02 -12.54 -13.33
CA VAL A 372 -4.46 -13.66 -14.12
C VAL A 372 -4.86 -13.53 -15.58
N ILE A 373 -6.13 -13.20 -15.86
CA ILE A 373 -6.63 -12.98 -17.22
C ILE A 373 -5.94 -11.80 -17.89
N LEU A 374 -5.76 -10.69 -17.16
CA LEU A 374 -5.11 -9.50 -17.69
C LEU A 374 -3.60 -9.70 -17.93
N ASN A 375 -2.90 -10.38 -17.03
CA ASN A 375 -1.44 -10.43 -17.04
C ASN A 375 -0.85 -11.66 -17.76
N ILE A 376 -1.62 -12.71 -18.06
CA ILE A 376 -1.13 -13.86 -18.80
C ILE A 376 -1.52 -13.76 -20.28
N PRO A 377 -2.80 -13.88 -20.70
CA PRO A 377 -3.13 -13.82 -22.10
C PRO A 377 -3.01 -12.42 -22.73
N LEU A 378 -3.20 -11.35 -21.94
CA LEU A 378 -3.17 -9.98 -22.42
C LEU A 378 -1.81 -9.28 -22.23
N ILE A 379 -0.76 -9.99 -21.84
CA ILE A 379 0.58 -9.43 -21.64
C ILE A 379 1.08 -8.63 -22.84
N GLY A 380 0.75 -9.04 -24.05
CA GLY A 380 1.11 -8.33 -25.28
C GLY A 380 0.54 -6.91 -25.36
N LEU A 381 -0.60 -6.64 -24.71
CA LEU A 381 -1.18 -5.30 -24.62
C LEU A 381 -0.30 -4.40 -23.73
N TRP A 382 0.08 -4.91 -22.56
CA TRP A 382 0.93 -4.19 -21.61
C TRP A 382 2.32 -3.91 -22.17
N VAL A 383 2.91 -4.85 -22.88
CA VAL A 383 4.21 -4.64 -23.58
C VAL A 383 4.13 -3.53 -24.62
N LYS A 384 3.01 -3.40 -25.34
CA LYS A 384 2.79 -2.28 -26.27
C LYS A 384 2.67 -0.95 -25.53
N LEU A 385 2.02 -0.94 -24.36
CA LEU A 385 1.83 0.25 -23.55
C LEU A 385 3.16 0.82 -23.03
N LEU A 386 4.13 -0.04 -22.71
CA LEU A 386 5.49 0.39 -22.31
C LEU A 386 6.19 1.29 -23.36
N ARG A 387 5.71 1.29 -24.60
CA ARG A 387 6.24 2.14 -25.70
C ARG A 387 5.61 3.52 -25.75
N VAL A 388 4.52 3.77 -25.00
CA VAL A 388 3.86 5.08 -24.98
C VAL A 388 4.76 6.08 -24.22
N PRO A 389 5.14 7.19 -24.88
CA PRO A 389 5.99 8.17 -24.21
C PRO A 389 5.23 8.88 -23.08
N TYR A 390 5.84 8.98 -21.92
CA TYR A 390 5.24 9.59 -20.72
C TYR A 390 4.73 11.03 -20.96
N ARG A 391 5.40 11.78 -21.87
CA ARG A 391 5.00 13.12 -22.26
C ARG A 391 3.58 13.26 -22.82
N LEU A 392 2.98 12.15 -23.29
CA LEU A 392 1.59 12.14 -23.75
C LEU A 392 0.61 11.81 -22.60
N LEU A 393 1.06 11.13 -21.57
CA LEU A 393 0.24 10.66 -20.46
C LEU A 393 0.08 11.72 -19.36
N TYR A 394 1.16 12.44 -18.99
CA TYR A 394 1.12 13.34 -17.85
C TYR A 394 0.12 14.51 -17.99
N PRO A 395 -0.10 15.13 -19.17
CA PRO A 395 -1.08 16.21 -19.26
C PRO A 395 -2.51 15.72 -18.98
N ALA A 396 -2.86 14.52 -19.52
CA ALA A 396 -4.16 13.93 -19.25
C ALA A 396 -4.32 13.62 -17.76
N ILE A 397 -3.30 13.04 -17.12
CA ILE A 397 -3.31 12.74 -15.68
C ILE A 397 -3.51 14.04 -14.88
N LEU A 398 -2.76 15.11 -15.18
CA LEU A 398 -2.91 16.39 -14.49
C LEU A 398 -4.33 16.96 -14.59
N VAL A 399 -4.93 16.92 -15.78
CA VAL A 399 -6.30 17.41 -15.99
C VAL A 399 -7.28 16.57 -15.16
N PHE A 400 -7.20 15.24 -15.20
CA PHE A 400 -8.09 14.37 -14.42
C PHE A 400 -7.90 14.57 -12.91
N CYS A 401 -6.67 14.69 -12.44
CA CYS A 401 -6.38 14.96 -11.03
C CYS A 401 -6.97 16.29 -10.58
N THR A 402 -6.80 17.35 -11.38
CA THR A 402 -7.32 18.68 -11.06
C THR A 402 -8.85 18.71 -11.01
N ILE A 403 -9.52 18.08 -12.00
CA ILE A 403 -10.97 17.93 -12.02
C ILE A 403 -11.42 17.11 -10.81
N GLY A 404 -10.73 16.01 -10.50
CA GLY A 404 -11.05 15.13 -9.39
C GLY A 404 -11.02 15.85 -8.05
N VAL A 405 -9.93 16.55 -7.72
CA VAL A 405 -9.82 17.32 -6.46
C VAL A 405 -10.91 18.38 -6.37
N TYR A 406 -11.12 19.15 -7.44
CA TYR A 406 -12.17 20.16 -7.47
C TYR A 406 -13.57 19.58 -7.21
N SER A 407 -13.86 18.40 -7.78
CA SER A 407 -15.20 17.79 -7.71
C SER A 407 -15.62 17.31 -6.32
N ILE A 408 -14.68 17.14 -5.38
CA ILE A 408 -15.00 16.69 -4.02
C ILE A 408 -15.71 17.78 -3.23
N ASN A 409 -15.08 18.95 -3.12
CA ASN A 409 -15.57 20.05 -2.29
C ASN A 409 -16.08 21.23 -3.13
N ASN A 410 -15.97 21.17 -4.47
CA ASN A 410 -16.20 22.29 -5.39
C ASN A 410 -15.42 23.56 -5.01
N ASN A 411 -14.24 23.38 -4.42
CA ASN A 411 -13.40 24.45 -3.89
C ASN A 411 -12.11 24.59 -4.72
N PRO A 412 -11.88 25.74 -5.40
CA PRO A 412 -10.63 25.98 -6.12
C PRO A 412 -9.39 26.01 -5.22
N PHE A 413 -9.55 26.28 -3.93
CA PHE A 413 -8.45 26.31 -2.96
C PHE A 413 -7.77 24.95 -2.84
N ASP A 414 -8.53 23.83 -2.93
CA ASP A 414 -7.98 22.49 -2.88
C ASP A 414 -7.01 22.20 -4.04
N ILE A 415 -7.21 22.84 -5.20
CA ILE A 415 -6.27 22.76 -6.33
C ILE A 415 -4.93 23.41 -5.94
N TRP A 416 -4.96 24.58 -5.30
CA TRP A 416 -3.74 25.25 -4.83
C TRP A 416 -3.03 24.47 -3.74
N ILE A 417 -3.78 23.86 -2.82
CA ILE A 417 -3.25 22.91 -1.83
C ILE A 417 -2.55 21.74 -2.52
N THR A 418 -3.20 21.14 -3.52
CA THR A 418 -2.62 20.02 -4.29
C THR A 418 -1.32 20.42 -5.01
N ILE A 419 -1.28 21.58 -5.64
CA ILE A 419 -0.06 22.10 -6.29
C ILE A 419 1.04 22.34 -5.26
N GLY A 420 0.73 23.00 -4.15
CA GLY A 420 1.67 23.29 -3.07
C GLY A 420 2.28 22.01 -2.48
N PHE A 421 1.44 21.00 -2.19
CA PHE A 421 1.90 19.69 -1.71
C PHE A 421 2.61 18.89 -2.81
N GLY A 422 2.31 19.09 -4.09
CA GLY A 422 3.05 18.52 -5.21
C GLY A 422 4.50 19.00 -5.24
N ILE A 423 4.71 20.32 -5.13
CA ILE A 423 6.04 20.93 -5.04
C ILE A 423 6.74 20.48 -3.75
N PHE A 424 6.05 20.50 -2.62
CA PHE A 424 6.58 20.03 -1.34
C PHE A 424 7.03 18.58 -1.43
N GLY A 425 6.19 17.68 -1.97
CA GLY A 425 6.50 16.25 -2.12
C GLY A 425 7.73 16.03 -3.02
N TRP A 426 7.86 16.77 -4.10
CA TRP A 426 9.04 16.73 -4.96
C TRP A 426 10.31 17.19 -4.24
N ILE A 427 10.25 18.30 -3.47
CA ILE A 427 11.39 18.81 -2.70
C ILE A 427 11.84 17.79 -1.64
N VAL A 428 10.90 17.26 -0.83
CA VAL A 428 11.24 16.33 0.25
C VAL A 428 11.77 15.01 -0.30
N ASN A 429 11.28 14.55 -1.46
CA ASN A 429 11.86 13.41 -2.16
C ASN A 429 13.31 13.68 -2.61
N LYS A 430 13.60 14.85 -3.17
CA LYS A 430 15.00 15.26 -3.50
C LYS A 430 15.91 15.32 -2.26
N LEU A 431 15.35 15.67 -1.11
CA LEU A 431 16.07 15.65 0.16
C LEU A 431 16.22 14.24 0.74
N GLY A 432 15.72 13.21 0.07
CA GLY A 432 15.74 11.82 0.53
C GLY A 432 14.84 11.57 1.75
N CYS A 433 13.68 12.26 1.80
CA CYS A 433 12.62 12.00 2.76
C CYS A 433 11.52 11.19 2.08
N GLU A 434 10.99 10.18 2.76
CA GLU A 434 9.82 9.45 2.29
C GLU A 434 8.52 10.16 2.65
N CYS A 435 7.56 10.13 1.72
CA CYS A 435 6.24 10.73 1.93
C CYS A 435 5.25 9.80 2.68
N ALA A 436 5.55 8.50 2.80
CA ALA A 436 4.67 7.56 3.50
C ALA A 436 4.46 7.91 4.99
N PRO A 437 5.51 8.25 5.77
CA PRO A 437 5.33 8.72 7.14
C PRO A 437 4.49 10.00 7.26
N LEU A 438 4.55 10.89 6.24
CA LEU A 438 3.73 12.10 6.20
C LEU A 438 2.23 11.77 6.13
N ILE A 439 1.82 10.90 5.22
CA ILE A 439 0.40 10.53 5.06
C ILE A 439 -0.11 9.77 6.28
N LEU A 440 0.71 8.83 6.80
CA LEU A 440 0.36 8.09 8.00
C LEU A 440 0.18 9.01 9.21
N GLY A 441 1.10 9.95 9.42
CA GLY A 441 1.01 10.90 10.51
C GLY A 441 -0.16 11.89 10.35
N PHE A 442 -0.53 12.25 9.12
CA PHE A 442 -1.68 13.11 8.87
C PHE A 442 -3.00 12.44 9.25
N ILE A 443 -3.17 11.14 8.96
CA ILE A 443 -4.36 10.38 9.35
C ILE A 443 -4.34 10.02 10.82
N LEU A 444 -3.23 9.47 11.32
CA LEU A 444 -3.15 8.96 12.69
C LEU A 444 -2.99 10.08 13.73
N GLY A 445 -2.49 11.26 13.34
CA GLY A 445 -2.27 12.39 14.25
C GLY A 445 -3.53 12.86 14.97
N PRO A 446 -4.58 13.27 14.25
CA PRO A 446 -5.86 13.66 14.86
C PRO A 446 -6.47 12.54 15.70
N MET A 447 -6.45 11.30 15.21
CA MET A 447 -6.96 10.14 15.95
C MET A 447 -6.16 9.88 17.24
N LEU A 448 -4.84 10.06 17.20
CA LEU A 448 -3.95 9.92 18.35
C LEU A 448 -4.25 11.00 19.38
N GLU A 449 -4.40 12.26 18.97
CA GLU A 449 -4.76 13.36 19.85
C GLU A 449 -6.12 13.13 20.52
N GLU A 450 -7.13 12.74 19.75
CA GLU A 450 -8.48 12.48 20.25
C GLU A 450 -8.49 11.34 21.27
N ASN A 451 -7.86 10.21 20.97
CA ASN A 451 -7.81 9.08 21.89
C ASN A 451 -6.97 9.36 23.13
N MET A 452 -5.88 10.15 23.00
CA MET A 452 -5.10 10.62 24.16
C MET A 452 -5.98 11.45 25.09
N ARG A 453 -6.69 12.44 24.55
CA ARG A 453 -7.58 13.30 25.34
C ARG A 453 -8.70 12.53 26.01
N ARG A 454 -9.36 11.62 25.26
CA ARG A 454 -10.42 10.76 25.82
C ARG A 454 -9.90 9.87 26.95
N ALA A 455 -8.73 9.26 26.78
CA ALA A 455 -8.10 8.44 27.81
C ALA A 455 -7.77 9.25 29.08
N LEU A 456 -7.23 10.46 28.91
CA LEU A 456 -6.94 11.36 30.04
C LEU A 456 -8.20 11.85 30.73
N LEU A 457 -9.27 12.14 30.01
CA LEU A 457 -10.56 12.48 30.61
C LEU A 457 -11.11 11.33 31.45
N LEU A 458 -11.08 10.11 30.94
CA LEU A 458 -11.54 8.92 31.67
C LEU A 458 -10.68 8.61 32.90
N SER A 459 -9.36 8.83 32.81
CA SER A 459 -8.42 8.63 33.93
C SER A 459 -8.30 9.84 34.89
N ARG A 460 -9.08 10.90 34.66
CA ARG A 460 -9.01 12.16 35.43
C ARG A 460 -7.62 12.81 35.41
N GLY A 461 -6.94 12.73 34.28
CA GLY A 461 -5.60 13.31 34.08
C GLY A 461 -4.44 12.41 34.50
N ASP A 462 -4.69 11.17 34.88
CA ASP A 462 -3.63 10.22 35.23
C ASP A 462 -2.93 9.67 33.96
N LEU A 463 -1.69 10.11 33.75
CA LEU A 463 -0.85 9.66 32.64
C LEU A 463 -0.41 8.19 32.75
N THR A 464 -0.45 7.62 33.98
CA THR A 464 -0.05 6.21 34.15
C THR A 464 -1.02 5.25 33.50
N THR A 465 -2.23 5.70 33.11
CA THR A 465 -3.26 4.92 32.43
C THR A 465 -2.74 4.25 31.17
N PHE A 466 -1.80 4.89 30.44
CA PHE A 466 -1.24 4.37 29.20
C PHE A 466 -0.29 3.19 29.42
N VAL A 467 0.38 3.12 30.58
CA VAL A 467 1.37 2.06 30.88
C VAL A 467 0.84 0.98 31.82
N THR A 468 -0.18 1.29 32.63
CA THR A 468 -0.78 0.34 33.59
C THR A 468 -1.77 -0.62 32.94
N GLY A 469 -2.37 -0.27 31.80
CA GLY A 469 -3.22 -1.17 31.03
C GLY A 469 -2.41 -2.30 30.39
N PRO A 470 -2.86 -3.58 30.48
CA PRO A 470 -2.07 -4.71 29.95
C PRO A 470 -1.87 -4.61 28.43
N ILE A 471 -2.91 -4.26 27.69
CA ILE A 471 -2.83 -4.11 26.21
C ILE A 471 -2.07 -2.83 25.86
N SER A 472 -2.47 -1.70 26.41
CA SER A 472 -1.87 -0.38 26.16
C SER A 472 -0.37 -0.37 26.52
N GLY A 473 -0.01 -0.85 27.72
CA GLY A 473 1.38 -0.94 28.16
C GLY A 473 2.23 -1.87 27.30
N SER A 474 1.68 -3.03 26.89
CA SER A 474 2.41 -3.94 25.99
C SER A 474 2.66 -3.33 24.60
N LEU A 475 1.69 -2.62 24.03
CA LEU A 475 1.85 -1.92 22.75
C LEU A 475 2.93 -0.81 22.82
N LEU A 476 2.94 -0.03 23.90
CA LEU A 476 3.97 1.00 24.13
C LEU A 476 5.36 0.37 24.38
N ALA A 477 5.42 -0.73 25.12
CA ALA A 477 6.68 -1.46 25.31
C ALA A 477 7.25 -1.99 24.00
N VAL A 478 6.41 -2.59 23.14
CA VAL A 478 6.79 -3.01 21.78
C VAL A 478 7.27 -1.81 20.96
N SER A 479 6.57 -0.68 21.02
CA SER A 479 6.96 0.56 20.32
C SER A 479 8.34 1.05 20.74
N ALA A 480 8.60 1.07 22.08
CA ALA A 480 9.88 1.47 22.62
C ALA A 480 11.01 0.51 22.19
N VAL A 481 10.77 -0.80 22.22
CA VAL A 481 11.74 -1.81 21.76
C VAL A 481 12.05 -1.63 20.27
N LEU A 482 11.04 -1.42 19.42
CA LEU A 482 11.24 -1.18 17.98
C LEU A 482 12.08 0.07 17.73
N LEU A 483 11.81 1.18 18.43
CA LEU A 483 12.62 2.40 18.31
C LEU A 483 14.06 2.18 18.77
N LEU A 484 14.27 1.51 19.89
CA LEU A 484 15.60 1.20 20.40
C LEU A 484 16.38 0.32 19.41
N LEU A 485 15.75 -0.72 18.87
CA LEU A 485 16.33 -1.57 17.84
C LEU A 485 16.71 -0.77 16.58
N ALA A 486 15.86 0.17 16.14
CA ALA A 486 16.14 0.99 14.97
C ALA A 486 17.34 1.94 15.14
N ILE A 487 17.66 2.33 16.35
CA ILE A 487 18.79 3.21 16.68
C ILE A 487 20.10 2.42 16.76
N LEU A 488 20.07 1.11 17.00
CA LEU A 488 21.26 0.29 17.13
C LEU A 488 22.11 0.28 15.84
N PRO A 489 23.44 0.52 15.93
CA PRO A 489 24.33 0.63 14.75
C PRO A 489 24.31 -0.63 13.86
N SER A 490 24.16 -1.81 14.44
CA SER A 490 24.09 -3.08 13.72
C SER A 490 22.84 -3.21 12.85
N VAL A 491 21.71 -2.74 13.35
CA VAL A 491 20.42 -2.74 12.62
C VAL A 491 20.42 -1.63 11.57
N ARG A 492 20.96 -0.47 11.91
CA ARG A 492 21.09 0.68 11.01
C ARG A 492 21.96 0.34 9.79
N SER A 493 23.13 -0.26 9.98
CA SER A 493 24.01 -0.67 8.88
C SER A 493 23.39 -1.78 8.02
N GLY A 494 22.64 -2.70 8.63
CA GLY A 494 21.91 -3.73 7.91
C GLY A 494 20.79 -3.14 7.05
N ARG A 495 20.06 -2.15 7.58
CA ARG A 495 19.00 -1.43 6.88
C ARG A 495 19.55 -0.58 5.72
N GLU A 496 20.60 0.19 5.96
CA GLU A 496 21.27 0.97 4.92
C GLU A 496 21.77 0.07 3.78
N LYS A 497 22.33 -1.10 4.07
CA LYS A 497 22.76 -2.09 3.06
C LYS A 497 21.59 -2.77 2.33
N ALA A 498 20.44 -2.89 2.95
CA ALA A 498 19.26 -3.48 2.32
C ALA A 498 18.58 -2.53 1.33
N PHE A 499 18.75 -1.22 1.49
CA PHE A 499 18.14 -0.18 0.68
C PHE A 499 19.12 0.62 -0.19
N VAL A 500 20.43 0.43 -0.05
CA VAL A 500 21.45 0.98 -0.95
C VAL A 500 21.89 -0.14 -1.89
N GLU A 501 21.48 -0.03 -3.14
CA GLU A 501 22.12 -0.78 -4.24
C GLU A 501 23.41 -0.05 -4.65
N ASP A 502 24.52 -0.84 -4.78
CA ASP A 502 25.68 -0.45 -5.55
C ASP A 502 25.37 -0.44 -7.07
#